data_0895c9b23d618ef16179a93c6ab9137e
#
_entry.id   0895c9b23d618ef16179a93c6ab9137e
#
_cell.length_a   1.000
_cell.length_b   1.000
_cell.length_c   1.000
_cell.angle_alpha   90.00
_cell.angle_beta   90.00
_cell.angle_gamma   90.00
#
_symmetry.space_group_name_H-M   'P 1'
#
loop_
_entity.id
_entity.type
_entity.pdbx_description
1 polymer ?
#
loop_
_entity_poly.entity_id
_entity_poly.type
_entity_poly.pdbx_seq_one_letter_code
_entity_poly.pdbx_strand_id
1 'polypeptide(L)'
;MTEEERKEAYLKAKEEEKERMQKPVSLIVFAQCDITDSEKSYKVATGHKVRSPYKRGALINEYIYLPKSQVKLTAHEGNRVFEIPTWLYETNIHSYSLIGKLIEE
;
A
#
# COMPACT_ATOMS: atom_id res chain seq x y z
N MET A 1 -13.23 37.96 5.68
CA MET A 1 -12.37 37.05 6.40
C MET A 1 -11.15 37.76 6.95
N THR A 2 -10.92 37.64 8.27
CA THR A 2 -9.70 38.16 8.89
C THR A 2 -8.53 37.22 8.64
N GLU A 3 -7.30 37.67 8.87
CA GLU A 3 -6.10 36.83 8.77
C GLU A 3 -6.13 35.66 9.76
N GLU A 4 -6.67 35.87 10.95
CA GLU A 4 -6.82 34.84 11.97
C GLU A 4 -7.77 33.74 11.53
N GLU A 5 -8.89 34.10 10.92
CA GLU A 5 -9.85 33.12 10.39
C GLU A 5 -9.24 32.30 9.27
N ARG A 6 -8.43 32.90 8.41
CA ARG A 6 -7.72 32.20 7.34
C ARG A 6 -6.69 31.21 7.89
N LYS A 7 -5.95 31.62 8.92
CA LYS A 7 -4.96 30.76 9.57
C LYS A 7 -5.63 29.55 10.23
N GLU A 8 -6.71 29.77 10.94
CA GLU A 8 -7.46 28.69 11.58
C GLU A 8 -8.01 27.71 10.55
N ALA A 9 -8.59 28.21 9.45
CA ALA A 9 -9.10 27.36 8.37
C ALA A 9 -7.98 26.55 7.71
N TYR A 10 -6.82 27.15 7.48
CA TYR A 10 -5.66 26.49 6.89
C TYR A 10 -5.10 25.39 7.81
N LEU A 11 -4.94 25.68 9.11
CA LEU A 11 -4.44 24.72 10.08
C LEU A 11 -5.40 23.54 10.25
N LYS A 12 -6.69 23.83 10.28
CA LYS A 12 -7.72 22.79 10.40
C LYS A 12 -7.73 21.87 9.16
N ALA A 13 -7.66 22.44 7.98
CA ALA A 13 -7.59 21.67 6.73
C ALA A 13 -6.33 20.80 6.69
N LYS A 14 -5.20 21.33 7.16
CA LYS A 14 -3.94 20.60 7.21
C LYS A 14 -3.98 19.44 8.21
N GLU A 15 -4.61 19.63 9.36
CA GLU A 15 -4.80 18.55 10.34
C GLU A 15 -5.71 17.46 9.80
N GLU A 16 -6.81 17.80 9.15
CA GLU A 16 -7.72 16.85 8.53
C GLU A 16 -7.03 16.04 7.43
N GLU A 17 -6.21 16.67 6.61
CA GLU A 17 -5.42 16.00 5.58
C GLU A 17 -4.40 15.04 6.20
N LYS A 18 -3.73 15.44 7.26
CA LYS A 18 -2.77 14.60 7.97
C LYS A 18 -3.43 13.38 8.59
N GLU A 19 -4.59 13.55 9.20
CA GLU A 19 -5.38 12.45 9.76
C GLU A 19 -5.83 11.48 8.67
N ARG A 20 -6.30 12.00 7.53
CA ARG A 20 -6.70 11.19 6.39
C ARG A 20 -5.53 10.36 5.86
N MET A 21 -4.35 10.95 5.75
CA MET A 21 -3.16 10.27 5.22
C MET A 21 -2.61 9.20 6.17
N GLN A 22 -2.86 9.32 7.46
CA GLN A 22 -2.45 8.32 8.46
C GLN A 22 -3.45 7.19 8.64
N LYS A 23 -4.70 7.39 8.24
CA LYS A 23 -5.74 6.39 8.33
C LYS A 23 -5.39 5.19 7.44
N PRO A 24 -5.46 3.95 7.96
CA PRO A 24 -5.15 2.80 7.13
C PRO A 24 -6.27 2.48 6.15
N VAL A 25 -5.88 2.04 4.97
CA VAL A 25 -6.79 1.41 4.02
C VAL A 25 -6.56 -0.09 4.06
N SER A 26 -7.59 -0.86 3.75
CA SER A 26 -7.52 -2.32 3.75
C SER A 26 -7.46 -2.84 2.32
N LEU A 27 -6.38 -3.53 1.99
CA LEU A 27 -6.13 -4.10 0.68
C LEU A 27 -6.28 -5.61 0.73
N ILE A 28 -7.29 -6.15 0.03
CA ILE A 28 -7.48 -7.60 -0.09
C ILE A 28 -6.49 -8.13 -1.13
N VAL A 29 -5.62 -9.04 -0.70
CA VAL A 29 -4.62 -9.64 -1.59
C VAL A 29 -5.28 -10.69 -2.48
N PHE A 30 -5.00 -10.64 -3.79
CA PHE A 30 -5.52 -11.62 -4.73
C PHE A 30 -5.02 -13.03 -4.40
N ALA A 31 -5.88 -14.03 -4.61
CA ALA A 31 -5.57 -15.43 -4.28
C ALA A 31 -4.33 -15.97 -5.01
N GLN A 32 -4.07 -15.48 -6.23
CA GLN A 32 -2.93 -15.88 -7.04
C GLN A 32 -1.61 -15.23 -6.61
N CYS A 33 -1.66 -14.24 -5.73
CA CYS A 33 -0.48 -13.56 -5.22
C CYS A 33 0.02 -14.25 -3.96
N ASP A 34 1.30 -14.65 -3.95
CA ASP A 34 1.92 -15.28 -2.78
C ASP A 34 2.65 -14.24 -1.94
N ILE A 35 2.48 -14.34 -0.63
CA ILE A 35 3.13 -13.45 0.32
C ILE A 35 4.28 -14.20 0.97
N THR A 36 5.48 -13.65 0.85
CA THR A 36 6.67 -14.18 1.54
C THR A 36 7.05 -13.21 2.66
N ASP A 37 7.19 -13.75 3.86
CA ASP A 37 7.60 -12.99 5.02
C ASP A 37 9.13 -12.87 5.03
N SER A 38 9.65 -11.66 5.00
CA SER A 38 11.08 -11.42 5.15
C SER A 38 11.33 -10.55 6.38
N GLU A 39 12.59 -10.32 6.73
CA GLU A 39 12.93 -9.65 7.98
C GLU A 39 12.30 -8.27 8.17
N LYS A 40 12.35 -7.44 7.12
CA LYS A 40 11.88 -6.05 7.20
C LYS A 40 10.68 -5.73 6.32
N SER A 41 10.27 -6.66 5.49
CA SER A 41 9.18 -6.40 4.53
C SER A 41 8.40 -7.66 4.22
N TYR A 42 7.20 -7.46 3.69
CA TYR A 42 6.44 -8.52 3.03
C TYR A 42 6.74 -8.44 1.53
N LYS A 43 7.08 -9.58 0.95
CA LYS A 43 7.37 -9.69 -0.47
C LYS A 43 6.20 -10.42 -1.13
N VAL A 44 5.48 -9.73 -2.00
CA VAL A 44 4.27 -10.27 -2.64
C VAL A 44 4.52 -10.48 -4.12
N ALA A 45 4.35 -11.72 -4.58
CA ALA A 45 4.49 -12.05 -6.00
C ALA A 45 3.24 -11.59 -6.75
N THR A 46 3.42 -10.81 -7.82
CA THR A 46 2.28 -10.31 -8.62
C THR A 46 1.66 -11.37 -9.53
N GLY A 47 2.37 -12.48 -9.76
CA GLY A 47 1.97 -13.48 -10.73
C GLY A 47 2.47 -13.19 -12.14
N HIS A 48 3.14 -12.07 -12.34
CA HIS A 48 3.72 -11.67 -13.63
C HIS A 48 5.24 -11.79 -13.61
N LYS A 49 5.82 -11.89 -14.79
CA LYS A 49 7.27 -11.90 -14.96
C LYS A 49 7.74 -10.64 -15.65
N VAL A 50 8.90 -10.15 -15.23
CA VAL A 50 9.55 -8.97 -15.82
C VAL A 50 10.95 -9.34 -16.29
N ARG A 51 11.53 -8.50 -17.16
CA ARG A 51 12.88 -8.73 -17.65
C ARG A 51 13.90 -8.53 -16.52
N SER A 52 14.83 -9.46 -16.43
CA SER A 52 15.91 -9.33 -15.45
C SER A 52 16.84 -8.17 -15.81
N PRO A 53 17.16 -7.28 -14.86
CA PRO A 53 18.15 -6.22 -15.10
C PRO A 53 19.58 -6.76 -15.15
N TYR A 54 19.80 -8.01 -14.72
CA TYR A 54 21.13 -8.59 -14.60
C TYR A 54 21.45 -9.59 -15.70
N LYS A 55 20.43 -10.19 -16.33
CA LYS A 55 20.64 -11.20 -17.35
C LYS A 55 19.77 -10.93 -18.57
N ARG A 56 20.39 -10.63 -19.69
CA ARG A 56 19.70 -10.32 -20.94
C ARG A 56 18.88 -11.51 -21.43
N GLY A 57 17.60 -11.24 -21.69
CA GLY A 57 16.66 -12.26 -22.20
C GLY A 57 16.05 -13.17 -21.14
N ALA A 58 16.46 -13.03 -19.87
CA ALA A 58 15.89 -13.80 -18.78
C ALA A 58 14.66 -13.09 -18.20
N LEU A 59 13.65 -13.87 -17.80
CA LEU A 59 12.47 -13.37 -17.12
C LEU A 59 12.54 -13.79 -15.66
N ILE A 60 12.23 -12.87 -14.75
CA ILE A 60 12.16 -13.12 -13.32
C ILE A 60 10.76 -12.76 -12.81
N ASN A 61 10.38 -13.35 -11.69
CA ASN A 61 9.10 -13.04 -11.06
C ASN A 61 9.09 -11.58 -10.58
N GLU A 62 7.98 -10.90 -10.79
CA GLU A 62 7.78 -9.55 -10.27
C GLU A 62 7.28 -9.64 -8.84
N TYR A 63 7.87 -8.84 -7.97
CA TYR A 63 7.48 -8.76 -6.55
C TYR A 63 7.22 -7.33 -6.15
N ILE A 64 6.26 -7.16 -5.25
CA ILE A 64 5.96 -5.89 -4.60
C ILE A 64 6.34 -6.01 -3.14
N TYR A 65 7.06 -5.03 -2.61
CA TYR A 65 7.54 -5.03 -1.23
C TYR A 65 6.73 -4.06 -0.38
N LEU A 66 6.29 -4.52 0.79
CA LEU A 66 5.56 -3.69 1.75
C LEU A 66 6.37 -3.66 3.06
N PRO A 67 6.74 -2.47 3.56
CA PRO A 67 7.55 -2.38 4.77
C PRO A 67 6.76 -2.80 6.01
N LYS A 68 7.26 -3.77 6.75
CA LYS A 68 6.61 -4.29 7.97
C LYS A 68 6.37 -3.22 9.04
N SER A 69 7.21 -2.19 9.06
CA SER A 69 7.08 -1.09 10.02
C SER A 69 5.86 -0.21 9.75
N GLN A 70 5.30 -0.26 8.55
CA GLN A 70 4.22 0.63 8.13
C GLN A 70 2.92 -0.11 7.82
N VAL A 71 2.98 -1.39 7.51
CA VAL A 71 1.80 -2.17 7.12
C VAL A 71 1.56 -3.31 8.11
N LYS A 72 0.30 -3.74 8.19
CA LYS A 72 -0.08 -4.86 9.04
C LYS A 72 -0.79 -5.90 8.19
N LEU A 73 -0.38 -7.16 8.31
CA LEU A 73 -1.03 -8.27 7.62
C LEU A 73 -2.10 -8.85 8.53
N THR A 74 -3.33 -8.88 8.03
CA THR A 74 -4.49 -9.42 8.76
C THR A 74 -5.25 -10.39 7.85
N ALA A 75 -6.37 -10.90 8.36
CA ALA A 75 -7.28 -11.75 7.58
C ALA A 75 -8.70 -11.23 7.74
N HIS A 76 -9.47 -11.31 6.66
CA HIS A 76 -10.87 -10.90 6.65
C HIS A 76 -11.65 -11.87 5.75
N GLU A 77 -12.61 -12.57 6.32
CA GLU A 77 -13.45 -13.54 5.60
C GLU A 77 -12.65 -14.58 4.80
N GLY A 78 -11.53 -15.05 5.38
CA GLY A 78 -10.66 -16.02 4.74
C GLY A 78 -9.67 -15.46 3.73
N ASN A 79 -9.70 -14.14 3.50
CA ASN A 79 -8.79 -13.47 2.61
C ASN A 79 -7.65 -12.80 3.38
N ARG A 80 -6.47 -12.76 2.78
CA ARG A 80 -5.33 -12.01 3.33
C ARG A 80 -5.55 -10.54 3.05
N VAL A 81 -5.37 -9.71 4.07
CA VAL A 81 -5.60 -8.26 3.98
C VAL A 81 -4.40 -7.52 4.55
N PHE A 82 -3.90 -6.54 3.81
CA PHE A 82 -2.91 -5.60 4.33
C PHE A 82 -3.60 -4.31 4.76
N GLU A 83 -3.33 -3.89 6.00
CA GLU A 83 -3.70 -2.55 6.46
C GLU A 83 -2.53 -1.63 6.15
N ILE A 84 -2.74 -0.67 5.26
CA ILE A 84 -1.71 0.20 4.71
C ILE A 84 -2.08 1.65 4.98
N PRO A 85 -1.18 2.48 5.53
CA PRO A 85 -1.48 3.91 5.67
C PRO A 85 -1.84 4.52 4.31
N THR A 86 -2.83 5.39 4.29
CA THR A 86 -3.30 6.01 3.04
C THR A 86 -2.18 6.65 2.23
N TRP A 87 -1.25 7.36 2.91
CA TRP A 87 -0.13 8.01 2.23
C TRP A 87 0.77 7.00 1.50
N LEU A 88 1.01 5.84 2.12
CA LEU A 88 1.84 4.79 1.51
C LEU A 88 1.11 4.15 0.34
N TYR A 89 -0.18 3.88 0.49
CA TYR A 89 -1.00 3.34 -0.58
C TYR A 89 -1.04 4.28 -1.79
N GLU A 90 -1.33 5.56 -1.58
CA GLU A 90 -1.41 6.54 -2.66
C GLU A 90 -0.07 6.73 -3.38
N THR A 91 1.05 6.70 -2.64
CA THR A 91 2.39 6.79 -3.23
C THR A 91 2.71 5.58 -4.12
N ASN A 92 2.17 4.42 -3.80
CA ASN A 92 2.44 3.16 -4.50
C ASN A 92 1.19 2.54 -5.11
N ILE A 93 0.18 3.33 -5.41
CA ILE A 93 -1.12 2.86 -5.88
C ILE A 93 -1.01 1.93 -7.09
N HIS A 94 -0.11 2.26 -8.02
CA HIS A 94 0.10 1.47 -9.22
C HIS A 94 0.63 0.06 -8.91
N SER A 95 1.62 -0.01 -8.04
CA SER A 95 2.21 -1.28 -7.61
C SER A 95 1.25 -2.10 -6.77
N TYR A 96 0.60 -1.47 -5.79
CA TYR A 96 -0.29 -2.19 -4.88
C TYR A 96 -1.58 -2.67 -5.55
N SER A 97 -2.05 -1.99 -6.60
CA SER A 97 -3.20 -2.44 -7.38
C SER A 97 -2.94 -3.75 -8.14
N LEU A 98 -1.67 -4.10 -8.35
CA LEU A 98 -1.29 -5.36 -9.00
C LEU A 98 -1.44 -6.57 -8.08
N ILE A 99 -1.41 -6.38 -6.77
CA ILE A 99 -1.45 -7.48 -5.80
C ILE A 99 -2.78 -7.61 -5.07
N GLY A 100 -3.65 -6.63 -5.18
CA GLY A 100 -4.92 -6.67 -4.47
C GLY A 100 -5.81 -5.49 -4.83
N LYS A 101 -6.96 -5.43 -4.16
CA LYS A 101 -7.93 -4.34 -4.31
C LYS A 101 -8.38 -3.84 -2.94
N LEU A 102 -8.76 -2.57 -2.87
CA LEU A 102 -9.27 -2.00 -1.63
C LEU A 102 -10.64 -2.62 -1.28
N ILE A 103 -10.85 -2.78 0.02
CA ILE A 103 -12.18 -3.15 0.53
C ILE A 103 -13.04 -1.90 0.43
N GLU A 104 -14.14 -2.01 -0.29
CA GLU A 104 -15.14 -0.95 -0.36
C GLU A 104 -16.11 -1.13 0.82
N GLU A 105 -16.29 -0.05 1.59
CA GLU A 105 -17.27 -0.02 2.65
C GLU A 105 -18.63 0.44 2.13
#